data_a11f7f32dee033395fd4583109eb40bb
#
_entry.id   a11f7f32dee033395fd4583109eb40bb
#
_cell.length_a   1.000
_cell.length_b   1.000
_cell.length_c   1.000
_cell.angle_alpha   90.00
_cell.angle_beta   90.00
_cell.angle_gamma   90.00
#
_symmetry.space_group_name_H-M   'P 1'
#
loop_
_entity.id
_entity.type
_entity.pdbx_description
1 polymer ?
#
loop_
_entity_poly.entity_id
_entity_poly.type
_entity_poly.pdbx_seq_one_letter_code
_entity_poly.pdbx_strand_id
1 'polypeptide(L)'
;MNRSTLKDDVFLRMALELSRLGTCCRLKVGCVLLRADGAIASGGYNGALPGMPHCTPESCGPGMRCLHTSHAEENALGFFDGVVAVAYVTDEPCLTCTRALVRRGVRRVVFARPYTSIAPQERAERAGILEHFKVVWEQVTPAEG
;
A
#
# COMPACT_ATOMS: atom_id res chain seq x y z
N MET A 1 -19.09 16.08 5.53
CA MET A 1 -17.95 15.17 5.76
C MET A 1 -17.25 15.60 7.03
N ASN A 2 -17.10 14.69 7.98
CA ASN A 2 -16.37 15.02 9.22
C ASN A 2 -14.86 15.01 9.00
N ARG A 3 -14.11 15.43 10.02
CA ARG A 3 -12.65 15.58 9.92
C ARG A 3 -11.94 14.25 9.62
N SER A 4 -12.38 13.17 10.25
CA SER A 4 -11.78 11.85 10.05
C SER A 4 -11.97 11.37 8.60
N THR A 5 -13.17 11.49 8.08
CA THR A 5 -13.50 11.11 6.71
C THR A 5 -12.74 11.97 5.70
N LEU A 6 -12.60 13.27 5.98
CA LEU A 6 -11.84 14.18 5.13
C LEU A 6 -10.36 13.79 5.08
N LYS A 7 -9.77 13.43 6.23
CA LYS A 7 -8.37 12.97 6.26
C LYS A 7 -8.18 11.71 5.43
N ASP A 8 -9.07 10.75 5.56
CA ASP A 8 -9.01 9.52 4.77
C ASP A 8 -9.09 9.82 3.28
N ASP A 9 -9.99 10.70 2.89
CA ASP A 9 -10.13 11.11 1.49
C ASP A 9 -8.85 11.77 0.97
N VAL A 10 -8.30 12.70 1.72
CA VAL A 10 -7.09 13.45 1.32
C VAL A 10 -5.90 12.50 1.19
N PHE A 11 -5.63 11.68 2.20
CA PHE A 11 -4.45 10.82 2.18
C PHE A 11 -4.57 9.70 1.17
N LEU A 12 -5.76 9.17 0.97
CA LEU A 12 -5.98 8.15 -0.07
C LEU A 12 -5.79 8.75 -1.47
N ARG A 13 -6.24 10.00 -1.68
CA ARG A 13 -6.00 10.71 -2.94
C ARG A 13 -4.51 10.98 -3.16
N MET A 14 -3.77 11.28 -2.10
CA MET A 14 -2.31 11.41 -2.20
C MET A 14 -1.67 10.10 -2.67
N ALA A 15 -2.11 8.97 -2.11
CA ALA A 15 -1.62 7.66 -2.54
C ALA A 15 -1.97 7.40 -4.02
N LEU A 16 -3.19 7.74 -4.44
CA LEU A 16 -3.62 7.61 -5.84
C LEU A 16 -2.78 8.49 -6.76
N GLU A 17 -2.46 9.71 -6.35
CA GLU A 17 -1.61 10.59 -7.15
C GLU A 17 -0.19 10.03 -7.26
N LEU A 18 0.38 9.53 -6.14
CA LEU A 18 1.69 8.87 -6.18
C LEU A 18 1.71 7.65 -7.09
N SER A 19 0.61 6.92 -7.16
CA SER A 19 0.52 5.72 -7.99
C SER A 19 0.79 6.00 -9.46
N ARG A 20 0.54 7.23 -9.92
CA ARG A 20 0.81 7.64 -11.31
C ARG A 20 2.29 7.53 -11.67
N LEU A 21 3.17 7.57 -10.68
CA LEU A 21 4.61 7.43 -10.87
C LEU A 21 5.05 5.96 -10.91
N GLY A 22 4.17 5.02 -10.61
CA GLY A 22 4.49 3.60 -10.64
C GLY A 22 5.05 3.15 -11.99
N THR A 23 6.07 2.29 -11.96
CA THR A 23 6.78 1.89 -13.17
C THR A 23 6.41 0.47 -13.64
N CYS A 24 5.50 -0.22 -12.96
CA CYS A 24 4.98 -1.50 -13.43
C CYS A 24 3.98 -1.24 -14.56
N CYS A 25 4.12 -1.99 -15.66
CA CYS A 25 3.24 -1.84 -16.81
C CYS A 25 1.84 -2.44 -16.60
N ARG A 26 1.63 -3.23 -15.55
CA ARG A 26 0.35 -3.89 -15.26
C ARG A 26 -0.48 -3.16 -14.21
N LEU A 27 0.16 -2.71 -13.13
CA LEU A 27 -0.54 -2.11 -12.00
C LEU A 27 0.32 -1.01 -11.40
N LYS A 28 -0.31 0.12 -11.14
CA LYS A 28 0.34 1.26 -10.50
C LYS A 28 -0.26 1.45 -9.12
N VAL A 29 0.58 1.31 -8.11
CA VAL A 29 0.18 1.36 -6.70
C VAL A 29 0.92 2.51 -6.02
N GLY A 30 0.21 3.22 -5.14
CA GLY A 30 0.79 4.26 -4.29
C GLY A 30 0.48 3.98 -2.83
N CYS A 31 1.35 4.47 -1.95
CA CYS A 31 1.22 4.28 -0.51
C CYS A 31 1.63 5.56 0.21
N VAL A 32 0.86 5.96 1.23
CA VAL A 32 1.19 7.05 2.14
C VAL A 32 1.16 6.51 3.55
N LEU A 33 2.21 6.75 4.31
CA LEU A 33 2.32 6.29 5.70
C LEU A 33 2.25 7.48 6.64
N LEU A 34 1.48 7.34 7.73
CA LEU A 34 1.38 8.34 8.78
C LEU A 34 1.97 7.84 10.08
N ARG A 35 2.55 8.76 10.84
CA ARG A 35 2.97 8.54 12.22
C ARG A 35 1.75 8.53 13.15
N ALA A 36 1.95 8.08 14.38
CA ALA A 36 0.88 8.05 15.39
C ALA A 36 0.33 9.44 15.72
N ASP A 37 1.14 10.49 15.57
CA ASP A 37 0.71 11.87 15.78
C ASP A 37 -0.05 12.46 14.59
N GLY A 38 -0.25 11.68 13.52
CA GLY A 38 -0.98 12.12 12.33
C GLY A 38 -0.13 12.80 11.27
N ALA A 39 1.16 12.98 11.52
CA ALA A 39 2.06 13.57 10.53
C ALA A 39 2.40 12.56 9.44
N ILE A 40 2.64 13.06 8.24
CA ILE A 40 3.10 12.22 7.13
C ILE A 40 4.52 11.74 7.43
N ALA A 41 4.72 10.42 7.43
CA ALA A 41 6.04 9.82 7.62
C ALA A 41 6.75 9.68 6.28
N SER A 42 6.09 9.08 5.30
CA SER A 42 6.68 8.86 3.98
C SER A 42 5.60 8.51 2.97
N GLY A 43 6.02 8.43 1.73
CA GLY A 43 5.18 7.92 0.65
C GLY A 43 6.03 7.12 -0.32
N GLY A 44 5.37 6.31 -1.13
CA GLY A 44 6.05 5.50 -2.13
C GLY A 44 5.10 5.04 -3.22
N TYR A 45 5.67 4.52 -4.27
CA TYR A 45 4.95 3.89 -5.38
C TYR A 45 5.72 2.65 -5.82
N ASN A 46 5.05 1.74 -6.51
CA ASN A 46 5.71 0.53 -6.98
C ASN A 46 6.64 0.85 -8.14
N GLY A 47 7.85 0.31 -8.10
CA GLY A 47 8.83 0.61 -9.12
C GLY A 47 10.08 -0.25 -9.02
N ALA A 48 10.85 -0.26 -10.11
CA ALA A 48 12.17 -0.88 -10.13
C ALA A 48 13.10 -0.15 -9.16
N LEU A 49 14.13 -0.83 -8.73
CA LEU A 49 15.18 -0.18 -7.92
C LEU A 49 15.76 1.00 -8.69
N PRO A 50 16.11 2.10 -8.00
CA PRO A 50 16.74 3.25 -8.66
C PRO A 50 17.93 2.82 -9.50
N GLY A 51 17.96 3.28 -10.76
CA GLY A 51 19.03 2.93 -11.70
C GLY A 51 18.78 1.67 -12.51
N MET A 52 17.78 0.86 -12.14
CA MET A 52 17.40 -0.29 -12.93
C MET A 52 16.40 0.10 -14.03
N PRO A 53 16.35 -0.64 -15.15
CA PRO A 53 15.33 -0.38 -16.17
C PRO A 53 13.91 -0.54 -15.64
N HIS A 54 12.98 0.24 -16.16
CA HIS A 54 11.57 0.11 -15.82
C HIS A 54 10.99 -1.20 -16.37
N CYS A 55 9.95 -1.70 -15.71
CA CYS A 55 9.19 -2.84 -16.18
C CYS A 55 8.57 -2.57 -17.55
N THR A 56 8.67 -3.53 -18.45
CA THR A 56 8.00 -3.52 -19.75
C THR A 56 7.11 -4.75 -19.87
N PRO A 57 6.17 -4.80 -20.85
CA PRO A 57 5.39 -6.02 -21.05
C PRO A 57 6.25 -7.27 -21.25
N GLU A 58 7.42 -7.13 -21.87
CA GLU A 58 8.34 -8.24 -22.10
C GLU A 58 9.09 -8.66 -20.85
N SER A 59 9.46 -7.71 -19.99
CA SER A 59 10.20 -8.00 -18.75
C SER A 59 9.29 -8.33 -17.57
N CYS A 60 8.02 -7.97 -17.65
CA CYS A 60 7.05 -8.31 -16.63
C CYS A 60 6.76 -9.81 -16.67
N GLY A 61 6.98 -10.51 -15.56
CA GLY A 61 6.81 -11.96 -15.51
C GLY A 61 5.40 -12.40 -15.89
N PRO A 62 5.24 -13.66 -16.34
CA PRO A 62 3.93 -14.20 -16.63
C PRO A 62 3.09 -14.30 -15.35
N GLY A 63 1.77 -14.26 -15.51
CA GLY A 63 0.84 -14.38 -14.39
C GLY A 63 0.61 -13.06 -13.69
N MET A 64 0.34 -13.13 -12.41
CA MET A 64 -0.20 -12.02 -11.62
C MET A 64 0.87 -11.15 -10.97
N ARG A 65 2.12 -11.59 -10.96
CA ARG A 65 3.17 -11.00 -10.16
C ARG A 65 4.25 -10.39 -11.03
N CYS A 66 4.49 -9.10 -10.86
CA CYS A 66 5.63 -8.44 -11.46
C CYS A 66 6.87 -8.71 -10.59
N LEU A 67 7.88 -9.34 -11.16
CA LEU A 67 9.14 -9.63 -10.45
C LEU A 67 10.13 -8.48 -10.53
N HIS A 68 9.84 -7.47 -11.35
CA HIS A 68 10.78 -6.41 -11.68
C HIS A 68 10.64 -5.18 -10.77
N THR A 69 9.51 -5.03 -10.10
CA THR A 69 9.23 -3.86 -9.27
C THR A 69 9.07 -4.23 -7.81
N SER A 70 9.56 -3.36 -6.91
CA SER A 70 9.24 -3.43 -5.50
C SER A 70 7.85 -2.85 -5.26
N HIS A 71 7.17 -3.31 -4.23
CA HIS A 71 5.83 -2.83 -3.90
C HIS A 71 5.87 -1.40 -3.32
N ALA A 72 4.78 -0.66 -3.49
CA ALA A 72 4.67 0.71 -2.98
C ALA A 72 4.89 0.77 -1.47
N GLU A 73 4.34 -0.20 -0.73
CA GLU A 73 4.48 -0.28 0.73
C GLU A 73 5.93 -0.48 1.14
N GLU A 74 6.65 -1.38 0.45
CA GLU A 74 8.07 -1.60 0.70
C GLU A 74 8.88 -0.32 0.48
N ASN A 75 8.61 0.37 -0.62
CA ASN A 75 9.31 1.60 -0.95
C ASN A 75 9.02 2.70 0.06
N ALA A 76 7.76 2.86 0.46
CA ALA A 76 7.39 3.85 1.47
C ALA A 76 8.06 3.55 2.82
N LEU A 77 8.06 2.30 3.26
CA LEU A 77 8.72 1.89 4.49
C LEU A 77 10.23 2.11 4.43
N GLY A 78 10.83 1.93 3.25
CA GLY A 78 12.27 2.13 3.05
C GLY A 78 12.74 3.56 3.23
N PHE A 79 11.84 4.54 3.13
CA PHE A 79 12.19 5.96 3.27
C PHE A 79 11.99 6.51 4.68
N PHE A 80 11.57 5.69 5.63
CA PHE A 80 11.33 6.16 7.00
C PHE A 80 11.68 5.07 8.00
N ASP A 81 12.51 5.42 8.99
CA ASP A 81 13.04 4.48 9.98
C ASP A 81 12.22 4.39 11.26
N GLY A 82 11.15 5.14 11.39
CA GLY A 82 10.38 5.19 12.61
C GLY A 82 9.17 4.26 12.62
N VAL A 83 8.42 4.33 13.71
CA VAL A 83 7.13 3.65 13.84
C VAL A 83 6.10 4.39 13.00
N VAL A 84 5.31 3.64 12.25
CA VAL A 84 4.18 4.17 11.47
C VAL A 84 2.89 3.57 12.01
N ALA A 85 1.82 4.36 12.00
CA ALA A 85 0.56 3.97 12.61
C ALA A 85 -0.54 3.67 11.58
N VAL A 86 -0.56 4.39 10.47
CA VAL A 86 -1.61 4.28 9.46
C VAL A 86 -0.98 4.18 8.08
N ALA A 87 -1.53 3.30 7.25
CA ALA A 87 -1.15 3.18 5.84
C ALA A 87 -2.36 3.46 4.95
N TYR A 88 -2.18 4.34 3.99
CA TYR A 88 -3.13 4.57 2.90
C TYR A 88 -2.53 3.99 1.64
N VAL A 89 -3.20 3.02 1.05
CA VAL A 89 -2.69 2.32 -0.13
C VAL A 89 -3.76 2.29 -1.20
N THR A 90 -3.39 2.48 -2.45
CA THR A 90 -4.38 2.44 -3.53
C THR A 90 -5.01 1.06 -3.67
N ASP A 91 -4.24 0.02 -3.43
CA ASP A 91 -4.67 -1.37 -3.56
C ASP A 91 -4.44 -2.11 -2.26
N GLU A 92 -5.36 -3.00 -1.91
CA GLU A 92 -5.30 -3.77 -0.68
C GLU A 92 -3.96 -4.51 -0.58
N PRO A 93 -3.21 -4.37 0.53
CA PRO A 93 -1.90 -4.97 0.67
C PRO A 93 -1.91 -6.51 0.60
N CYS A 94 -0.89 -7.06 -0.04
CA CYS A 94 -0.65 -8.50 -0.04
C CYS A 94 -0.16 -8.96 1.34
N LEU A 95 -0.04 -10.27 1.52
CA LEU A 95 0.41 -10.85 2.79
C LEU A 95 1.79 -10.33 3.21
N THR A 96 2.74 -10.29 2.28
CA THR A 96 4.11 -9.84 2.56
C THR A 96 4.12 -8.38 3.02
N CYS A 97 3.39 -7.51 2.33
CA CYS A 97 3.30 -6.10 2.72
C CYS A 97 2.55 -5.92 4.02
N THR A 98 1.51 -6.73 4.28
CA THR A 98 0.79 -6.71 5.56
C THR A 98 1.75 -6.99 6.73
N ARG A 99 2.59 -8.02 6.60
CA ARG A 99 3.59 -8.33 7.63
C ARG A 99 4.55 -7.16 7.86
N ALA A 100 5.04 -6.57 6.77
CA ALA A 100 5.98 -5.46 6.87
C ALA A 100 5.36 -4.24 7.55
N LEU A 101 4.13 -3.91 7.20
CA LEU A 101 3.39 -2.79 7.80
C LEU A 101 3.14 -3.03 9.29
N VAL A 102 2.63 -4.20 9.64
CA VAL A 102 2.32 -4.54 11.05
C VAL A 102 3.59 -4.56 11.90
N ARG A 103 4.70 -5.07 11.37
CA ARG A 103 6.00 -5.07 12.06
C ARG A 103 6.46 -3.65 12.38
N ARG A 104 6.17 -2.68 11.54
CA ARG A 104 6.54 -1.27 11.73
C ARG A 104 5.55 -0.50 12.60
N GLY A 105 4.49 -1.13 13.07
CA GLY A 105 3.54 -0.55 14.01
C GLY A 105 2.18 -0.19 13.44
N VAL A 106 1.95 -0.41 12.14
CA VAL A 106 0.68 -0.06 11.51
C VAL A 106 -0.46 -0.85 12.15
N ARG A 107 -1.51 -0.13 12.56
CA ARG A 107 -2.73 -0.71 13.15
C ARG A 107 -3.99 -0.25 12.42
N ARG A 108 -3.84 0.52 11.37
CA ARG A 108 -4.95 0.90 10.49
C ARG A 108 -4.47 0.96 9.04
N VAL A 109 -5.18 0.27 8.17
CA VAL A 109 -4.92 0.28 6.72
C VAL A 109 -6.20 0.70 6.01
N VAL A 110 -6.07 1.69 5.14
CA VAL A 110 -7.17 2.20 4.31
C VAL A 110 -6.76 2.02 2.85
N PHE A 111 -7.61 1.39 2.04
CA PHE A 111 -7.31 1.14 0.63
C PHE A 111 -8.51 1.41 -0.25
N ALA A 112 -8.26 1.70 -1.53
CA ALA A 112 -9.32 2.01 -2.48
C ALA A 112 -9.84 0.78 -3.22
N ARG A 113 -8.94 -0.11 -3.64
CA ARG A 113 -9.29 -1.27 -4.48
C ARG A 113 -8.94 -2.57 -3.76
N PRO A 114 -9.87 -3.54 -3.69
CA PRO A 114 -9.58 -4.82 -3.05
C PRO A 114 -8.62 -5.66 -3.91
N TYR A 115 -7.79 -6.47 -3.25
CA TYR A 115 -6.95 -7.45 -3.91
C TYR A 115 -7.71 -8.78 -3.99
N THR A 116 -8.31 -9.05 -5.14
CA THR A 116 -9.20 -10.19 -5.33
C THR A 116 -8.49 -11.47 -5.76
N SER A 117 -7.26 -11.36 -6.27
CA SER A 117 -6.51 -12.51 -6.79
C SER A 117 -5.66 -13.22 -5.74
N ILE A 118 -5.77 -12.82 -4.48
CA ILE A 118 -5.00 -13.44 -3.40
C ILE A 118 -5.41 -14.90 -3.20
N ALA A 119 -4.42 -15.78 -3.02
CA ALA A 119 -4.69 -17.20 -2.76
C ALA A 119 -5.43 -17.37 -1.43
N PRO A 120 -6.34 -18.36 -1.32
CA PRO A 120 -7.11 -18.55 -0.08
C PRO A 120 -6.26 -18.73 1.17
N GLN A 121 -5.13 -19.43 1.09
CA GLN A 121 -4.24 -19.61 2.24
C GLN A 121 -3.59 -18.30 2.66
N GLU A 122 -3.20 -17.47 1.70
CA GLU A 122 -2.61 -16.15 2.00
C GLU A 122 -3.65 -15.22 2.61
N ARG A 123 -4.88 -15.27 2.12
CA ARG A 123 -5.99 -14.49 2.66
C ARG A 123 -6.27 -14.88 4.11
N ALA A 124 -6.28 -16.18 4.40
CA ALA A 124 -6.51 -16.68 5.76
C ALA A 124 -5.40 -16.26 6.71
N GLU A 125 -4.14 -16.36 6.28
CA GLU A 125 -2.99 -15.94 7.09
C GLU A 125 -3.03 -14.42 7.35
N ARG A 126 -3.34 -13.63 6.33
CA ARG A 126 -3.50 -12.18 6.49
C ARG A 126 -4.61 -11.87 7.51
N ALA A 127 -5.76 -12.52 7.38
CA ALA A 127 -6.87 -12.31 8.30
C ALA A 127 -6.49 -12.62 9.74
N GLY A 128 -5.72 -13.68 9.96
CA GLY A 128 -5.22 -14.05 11.29
C GLY A 128 -4.32 -12.97 11.89
N ILE A 129 -3.44 -12.40 11.08
CA ILE A 129 -2.57 -11.30 11.51
C ILE A 129 -3.40 -10.08 11.92
N LEU A 130 -4.36 -9.69 11.07
CA LEU A 130 -5.21 -8.53 11.32
C LEU A 130 -6.01 -8.68 12.61
N GLU A 131 -6.54 -9.87 12.86
CA GLU A 131 -7.29 -10.16 14.07
C GLU A 131 -6.39 -10.13 15.31
N HIS A 132 -5.23 -10.79 15.23
CA HIS A 132 -4.31 -10.88 16.36
C HIS A 132 -3.82 -9.50 16.82
N PHE A 133 -3.48 -8.64 15.91
CA PHE A 133 -2.97 -7.30 16.19
C PHE A 133 -4.06 -6.22 16.21
N LYS A 134 -5.31 -6.61 16.01
CA LYS A 134 -6.46 -5.71 16.00
C LYS A 134 -6.27 -4.56 15.00
N VAL A 135 -5.81 -4.91 13.81
CA VAL A 135 -5.62 -3.93 12.73
C VAL A 135 -6.97 -3.58 12.13
N VAL A 136 -7.26 -2.29 12.05
CA VAL A 136 -8.44 -1.79 11.36
C VAL A 136 -8.14 -1.81 9.86
N TRP A 137 -9.00 -2.47 9.08
CA TRP A 137 -8.78 -2.75 7.67
C TRP A 137 -10.01 -2.28 6.91
N GLU A 138 -9.88 -1.18 6.18
CA GLU A 138 -11.04 -0.50 5.59
C GLU A 138 -10.85 -0.22 4.12
N GLN A 139 -11.87 -0.56 3.32
CA GLN A 139 -11.96 -0.09 1.94
C GLN A 139 -12.72 1.23 1.92
N VAL A 140 -12.16 2.23 1.27
CA VAL A 140 -12.77 3.55 1.14
C VAL A 140 -12.74 3.95 -0.33
N THR A 141 -13.88 4.42 -0.83
CA THR A 141 -13.95 5.02 -2.17
C THR A 141 -13.71 6.52 -2.03
N PRO A 142 -12.65 7.06 -2.67
CA PRO A 142 -12.41 8.50 -2.61
C PRO A 142 -13.59 9.28 -3.18
N ALA A 143 -13.89 10.42 -2.56
CA ALA A 143 -14.95 11.28 -3.07
C ALA A 143 -14.59 11.81 -4.46
N GLU A 144 -15.60 11.93 -5.33
CA GLU A 144 -15.43 12.53 -6.66
C GLU A 144 -15.31 14.05 -6.54
N GLY A 145 -14.46 14.61 -7.40
CA GLY A 145 -14.33 16.07 -7.42
C GLY A 145 -12.96 16.58 -7.71
#